data_034ccbed6fa33ad4445af38ede26141c
#
_entry.id   034ccbed6fa33ad4445af38ede26141c
#
_cell.length_a   1.000
_cell.length_b   1.000
_cell.length_c   1.000
_cell.angle_alpha   90.00
_cell.angle_beta   90.00
_cell.angle_gamma   90.00
#
_symmetry.space_group_name_H-M   'P 1'
#
loop_
_entity.id
_entity.type
_entity.pdbx_description
1 polymer ?
#
loop_
_entity_poly.entity_id
_entity_poly.type
_entity_poly.pdbx_seq_one_letter_code
_entity_poly.pdbx_strand_id
1 'polypeptide(L)'
;MKRPPVPARRPAPLRRSDIPAAGPARRVSGTGSVLSAILDHGPVARSNVARLTGLSPAAVTGHVGQLLARGLVREGAETAGPTGLGRPHIPVEIDTGRYLVAGAHVAVAHSTVSLMDLRGRVVAEDRQPHALGATGPYATVLGRSPRGLSSGPALLRDLADRLPRLVEEHAAGRTVLALGFATGHRVDPAAGVVVEHPHLGWRDVPVREILETATGLPVHVDSHSRALARAEQLFGEASTRVSTVLLFVGAVVDAAFASSGNMHLGPRSGAGSVAHLPLGSGGSGGAEPCSCGRTGCLQSEVSERAMVRRAAEQGLFVGSFAELLDGALAGDERALGLFRRRALLVGRAAALLLDMFDPEVLVVVEPGAGRLPECLADLRAEVARRSWVCDDPERTVVPSSFTGSVLATAGGAVALGALYDDPLGPWPALPAVS
;
A
#
# COMPACT_ATOMS: atom_id res chain seq x y z
N MET A 1 29.51 -42.74 3.79
CA MET A 1 28.97 -42.44 2.46
C MET A 1 27.76 -41.51 2.63
N LYS A 2 27.91 -40.22 2.31
CA LYS A 2 26.80 -39.24 2.33
C LYS A 2 26.05 -39.32 0.99
N ARG A 3 24.74 -39.54 1.01
CA ARG A 3 23.89 -39.50 -0.19
C ARG A 3 24.00 -38.12 -0.87
N PRO A 4 24.10 -38.06 -2.21
CA PRO A 4 24.09 -36.78 -2.94
C PRO A 4 22.71 -36.12 -2.81
N PRO A 5 22.64 -34.76 -2.83
CA PRO A 5 21.37 -34.04 -2.77
C PRO A 5 20.53 -34.36 -4.02
N VAL A 6 19.25 -34.66 -3.80
CA VAL A 6 18.27 -34.86 -4.87
C VAL A 6 18.10 -33.53 -5.61
N PRO A 7 18.29 -33.47 -6.94
CA PRO A 7 18.08 -32.24 -7.69
C PRO A 7 16.61 -31.84 -7.62
N ALA A 8 16.34 -30.58 -7.24
CA ALA A 8 15.00 -30.01 -7.25
C ALA A 8 14.40 -30.15 -8.66
N ARG A 9 13.30 -30.88 -8.80
CA ARG A 9 12.57 -30.97 -10.06
C ARG A 9 12.16 -29.54 -10.49
N ARG A 10 12.63 -29.13 -11.65
CA ARG A 10 12.08 -27.93 -12.33
C ARG A 10 10.57 -28.18 -12.53
N PRO A 11 9.71 -27.24 -12.12
CA PRO A 11 8.29 -27.35 -12.44
C PRO A 11 8.13 -27.42 -13.96
N ALA A 12 7.22 -28.28 -14.40
CA ALA A 12 6.89 -28.39 -15.82
C ALA A 12 6.39 -27.05 -16.36
N PRO A 13 6.70 -26.68 -17.62
CA PRO A 13 6.18 -25.47 -18.20
C PRO A 13 4.64 -25.51 -18.20
N LEU A 14 4.02 -24.45 -17.68
CA LEU A 14 2.57 -24.29 -17.67
C LEU A 14 2.04 -24.35 -19.11
N ARG A 15 1.09 -25.25 -19.36
CA ARG A 15 0.38 -25.27 -20.65
C ARG A 15 -0.51 -24.02 -20.73
N ARG A 16 -0.77 -23.54 -21.95
CA ARG A 16 -1.62 -22.37 -22.20
C ARG A 16 -3.03 -22.50 -21.59
N SER A 17 -3.52 -23.74 -21.41
CA SER A 17 -4.77 -24.10 -20.72
C SER A 17 -4.71 -23.97 -19.20
N ASP A 18 -3.51 -23.94 -18.60
CA ASP A 18 -3.33 -23.94 -17.14
C ASP A 18 -3.14 -22.50 -16.60
N ILE A 19 -3.14 -21.51 -17.50
CA ILE A 19 -3.11 -20.10 -17.14
C ILE A 19 -4.60 -19.67 -16.98
N PRO A 20 -5.05 -19.33 -15.76
CA PRO A 20 -6.37 -18.75 -15.59
C PRO A 20 -6.45 -17.53 -16.52
N ALA A 21 -7.54 -17.41 -17.28
CA ALA A 21 -7.78 -16.21 -18.04
C ALA A 21 -7.62 -15.01 -17.10
N ALA A 22 -6.78 -14.05 -17.47
CA ALA A 22 -6.68 -12.80 -16.71
C ALA A 22 -8.09 -12.28 -16.54
N GLY A 23 -8.55 -12.19 -15.29
CA GLY A 23 -9.87 -11.63 -14.99
C GLY A 23 -10.01 -10.30 -15.68
N PRO A 24 -11.22 -9.89 -16.09
CA PRO A 24 -11.42 -8.64 -16.80
C PRO A 24 -10.78 -7.53 -15.98
N ALA A 25 -9.96 -6.69 -16.63
CA ALA A 25 -9.40 -5.50 -16.01
C ALA A 25 -10.55 -4.78 -15.29
N ARG A 26 -10.38 -4.51 -14.00
CA ARG A 26 -11.40 -3.87 -13.16
C ARG A 26 -11.74 -2.53 -13.79
N ARG A 27 -12.87 -2.44 -14.48
CA ARG A 27 -13.31 -1.19 -15.10
C ARG A 27 -13.98 -0.36 -14.02
N VAL A 28 -13.47 0.84 -13.80
CA VAL A 28 -14.16 1.84 -12.98
C VAL A 28 -15.53 2.09 -13.60
N SER A 29 -16.58 1.96 -12.80
CA SER A 29 -17.96 2.22 -13.27
C SER A 29 -18.16 3.70 -13.60
N GLY A 30 -19.16 4.04 -14.40
CA GLY A 30 -19.50 5.45 -14.65
C GLY A 30 -19.75 6.23 -13.35
N THR A 31 -20.40 5.58 -12.37
CA THR A 31 -20.59 6.16 -11.03
C THR A 31 -19.28 6.32 -10.26
N GLY A 32 -18.36 5.38 -10.40
CA GLY A 32 -17.00 5.48 -9.83
C GLY A 32 -16.21 6.63 -10.43
N SER A 33 -16.30 6.83 -11.76
CA SER A 33 -15.66 7.97 -12.42
C SER A 33 -16.22 9.31 -11.92
N VAL A 34 -17.53 9.40 -11.69
CA VAL A 34 -18.18 10.59 -11.13
C VAL A 34 -17.75 10.80 -9.68
N LEU A 35 -17.71 9.74 -8.86
CA LEU A 35 -17.27 9.83 -7.47
C LEU A 35 -15.81 10.28 -7.36
N SER A 36 -14.92 9.76 -8.21
CA SER A 36 -13.51 10.17 -8.27
C SER A 36 -13.36 11.64 -8.68
N ALA A 37 -14.15 12.11 -9.68
CA ALA A 37 -14.13 13.52 -10.07
C ALA A 37 -14.60 14.45 -8.94
N ILE A 38 -15.57 14.00 -8.12
CA ILE A 38 -16.02 14.76 -6.93
C ILE A 38 -14.95 14.72 -5.84
N LEU A 39 -14.23 13.61 -5.66
CA LEU A 39 -13.12 13.52 -4.72
C LEU A 39 -12.05 14.56 -5.04
N ASP A 40 -11.67 14.65 -6.32
CA ASP A 40 -10.56 15.46 -6.80
C ASP A 40 -10.85 16.97 -6.79
N HIS A 41 -12.09 17.32 -7.11
CA HIS A 41 -12.46 18.69 -7.43
C HIS A 41 -13.58 19.25 -6.53
N GLY A 42 -14.07 18.45 -5.57
CA GLY A 42 -15.17 18.88 -4.70
C GLY A 42 -14.75 19.95 -3.65
N PRO A 43 -15.65 20.88 -3.37
CA PRO A 43 -17.03 21.02 -3.88
C PRO A 43 -17.09 21.41 -5.36
N VAL A 44 -17.83 20.66 -6.19
CA VAL A 44 -17.82 20.81 -7.64
C VAL A 44 -19.22 20.81 -8.23
N ALA A 45 -19.48 21.68 -9.23
CA ALA A 45 -20.75 21.69 -9.95
C ALA A 45 -20.90 20.48 -10.86
N ARG A 46 -22.12 19.92 -11.00
CA ARG A 46 -22.40 18.76 -11.88
C ARG A 46 -21.99 18.98 -13.33
N SER A 47 -22.09 20.23 -13.84
CA SER A 47 -21.62 20.58 -15.18
C SER A 47 -20.11 20.41 -15.35
N ASN A 48 -19.33 20.74 -14.32
CA ASN A 48 -17.88 20.54 -14.30
C ASN A 48 -17.54 19.04 -14.22
N VAL A 49 -18.29 18.26 -13.43
CA VAL A 49 -18.14 16.79 -13.39
C VAL A 49 -18.37 16.18 -14.77
N ALA A 50 -19.37 16.65 -15.52
CA ALA A 50 -19.62 16.20 -16.89
C ALA A 50 -18.42 16.49 -17.81
N ARG A 51 -17.85 17.68 -17.72
CA ARG A 51 -16.67 18.06 -18.49
C ARG A 51 -15.42 17.24 -18.11
N LEU A 52 -15.22 16.98 -16.83
CA LEU A 52 -14.06 16.22 -16.32
C LEU A 52 -14.13 14.73 -16.68
N THR A 53 -15.33 14.14 -16.62
CA THR A 53 -15.53 12.71 -16.89
C THR A 53 -15.80 12.38 -18.35
N GLY A 54 -16.15 13.37 -19.19
CA GLY A 54 -16.62 13.14 -20.56
C GLY A 54 -18.03 12.54 -20.66
N LEU A 55 -18.74 12.38 -19.54
CA LEU A 55 -20.10 11.86 -19.50
C LEU A 55 -21.13 12.94 -19.88
N SER A 56 -22.29 12.52 -20.41
CA SER A 56 -23.37 13.45 -20.70
C SER A 56 -23.92 14.08 -19.39
N PRO A 57 -24.43 15.34 -19.43
CA PRO A 57 -25.02 15.99 -18.25
C PRO A 57 -26.16 15.18 -17.62
N ALA A 58 -26.95 14.49 -18.42
CA ALA A 58 -28.02 13.61 -17.95
C ALA A 58 -27.48 12.39 -17.19
N ALA A 59 -26.42 11.75 -17.71
CA ALA A 59 -25.77 10.64 -17.04
C ALA A 59 -25.15 11.06 -15.70
N VAL A 60 -24.45 12.21 -15.67
CA VAL A 60 -23.89 12.77 -14.43
C VAL A 60 -24.97 13.06 -13.40
N THR A 61 -26.10 13.65 -13.82
CA THR A 61 -27.24 13.92 -12.92
C THR A 61 -27.77 12.62 -12.31
N GLY A 62 -27.91 11.56 -13.12
CA GLY A 62 -28.33 10.24 -12.65
C GLY A 62 -27.33 9.64 -11.65
N HIS A 63 -26.04 9.65 -11.97
CA HIS A 63 -24.98 9.10 -11.08
C HIS A 63 -24.88 9.90 -9.77
N VAL A 64 -24.93 11.23 -9.83
CA VAL A 64 -24.92 12.08 -8.62
C VAL A 64 -26.17 11.80 -7.77
N GLY A 65 -27.35 11.64 -8.39
CA GLY A 65 -28.57 11.27 -7.65
C GLY A 65 -28.42 9.93 -6.91
N GLN A 66 -27.81 8.93 -7.55
CA GLN A 66 -27.54 7.64 -6.92
C GLN A 66 -26.53 7.77 -5.76
N LEU A 67 -25.46 8.56 -5.92
CA LEU A 67 -24.47 8.81 -4.87
C LEU A 67 -25.06 9.58 -3.67
N LEU A 68 -25.92 10.56 -3.93
CA LEU A 68 -26.67 11.28 -2.88
C LEU A 68 -27.62 10.33 -2.12
N ALA A 69 -28.39 9.51 -2.83
CA ALA A 69 -29.27 8.52 -2.22
C ALA A 69 -28.52 7.50 -1.36
N ARG A 70 -27.27 7.19 -1.71
CA ARG A 70 -26.36 6.35 -0.92
C ARG A 70 -25.67 7.10 0.20
N GLY A 71 -25.75 8.45 0.24
CA GLY A 71 -25.06 9.29 1.24
C GLY A 71 -23.53 9.27 1.10
N LEU A 72 -23.00 8.94 -0.08
CA LEU A 72 -21.56 8.99 -0.35
C LEU A 72 -21.09 10.41 -0.69
N VAL A 73 -21.99 11.22 -1.19
CA VAL A 73 -21.81 12.64 -1.45
C VAL A 73 -22.93 13.44 -0.83
N ARG A 74 -22.69 14.73 -0.61
CA ARG A 74 -23.69 15.69 -0.15
C ARG A 74 -23.69 16.93 -1.03
N GLU A 75 -24.79 17.66 -1.01
CA GLU A 75 -24.88 18.99 -1.62
C GLU A 75 -24.31 20.03 -0.64
N GLY A 76 -23.50 20.92 -1.16
CA GLY A 76 -22.97 22.08 -0.44
C GLY A 76 -23.91 23.28 -0.48
N ALA A 77 -23.49 24.41 0.11
CA ALA A 77 -24.24 25.66 0.02
C ALA A 77 -24.30 26.16 -1.44
N GLU A 78 -25.43 26.78 -1.78
CA GLU A 78 -25.62 27.44 -3.08
C GLU A 78 -24.52 28.48 -3.33
N THR A 79 -23.80 28.38 -4.42
CA THR A 79 -22.78 29.36 -4.82
C THR A 79 -23.21 30.11 -6.07
N ALA A 80 -23.12 31.44 -6.04
CA ALA A 80 -23.27 32.26 -7.23
C ALA A 80 -22.12 31.93 -8.21
N GLY A 81 -22.42 31.84 -9.51
CA GLY A 81 -21.40 31.66 -10.53
C GLY A 81 -20.39 32.81 -10.53
N PRO A 82 -19.14 32.58 -11.01
CA PRO A 82 -18.05 33.58 -10.94
C PRO A 82 -18.33 34.91 -11.64
N THR A 83 -19.39 35.01 -12.44
CA THR A 83 -19.76 36.25 -13.17
C THR A 83 -21.10 36.81 -12.73
N GLY A 84 -21.75 36.30 -11.70
CA GLY A 84 -23.06 36.80 -11.24
C GLY A 84 -24.20 36.64 -12.23
N LEU A 85 -23.95 36.15 -13.44
CA LEU A 85 -24.93 35.88 -14.49
C LEU A 85 -25.02 34.33 -14.67
N GLY A 86 -26.10 33.75 -14.23
CA GLY A 86 -26.39 32.30 -14.39
C GLY A 86 -27.26 31.77 -13.26
N ARG A 87 -27.95 30.64 -13.51
CA ARG A 87 -28.71 29.96 -12.45
C ARG A 87 -27.71 29.47 -11.38
N PRO A 88 -27.96 29.79 -10.09
CA PRO A 88 -27.16 29.25 -8.99
C PRO A 88 -27.05 27.73 -9.12
N HIS A 89 -25.85 27.19 -8.87
CA HIS A 89 -25.65 25.75 -8.88
C HIS A 89 -25.27 25.28 -7.49
N ILE A 90 -25.83 24.13 -7.13
CA ILE A 90 -25.52 23.47 -5.87
C ILE A 90 -24.34 22.55 -6.13
N PRO A 91 -23.15 22.84 -5.56
CA PRO A 91 -21.98 21.98 -5.71
C PRO A 91 -22.17 20.68 -4.94
N VAL A 92 -21.49 19.64 -5.37
CA VAL A 92 -21.46 18.34 -4.67
C VAL A 92 -20.07 18.05 -4.16
N GLU A 93 -19.98 17.41 -3.00
CA GLU A 93 -18.74 17.01 -2.35
C GLU A 93 -18.86 15.64 -1.68
N ILE A 94 -17.73 14.99 -1.38
CA ILE A 94 -17.69 13.73 -0.61
C ILE A 94 -18.25 13.99 0.79
N ASP A 95 -19.19 13.13 1.22
CA ASP A 95 -19.69 13.15 2.60
C ASP A 95 -18.79 12.33 3.51
N THR A 96 -18.03 12.99 4.37
CA THR A 96 -17.16 12.34 5.38
C THR A 96 -17.83 12.14 6.72
N GLY A 97 -19.08 12.61 6.86
CA GLY A 97 -19.82 12.58 8.12
C GLY A 97 -20.60 11.29 8.36
N ARG A 98 -20.81 10.45 7.34
CA ARG A 98 -21.69 9.28 7.45
C ARG A 98 -20.95 7.96 7.53
N TYR A 99 -19.84 7.82 6.80
CA TYR A 99 -19.18 6.54 6.61
C TYR A 99 -17.70 6.57 6.91
N LEU A 100 -17.25 5.41 7.34
CA LEU A 100 -15.85 5.03 7.45
C LEU A 100 -15.61 3.71 6.70
N VAL A 101 -14.38 3.42 6.43
CA VAL A 101 -13.90 2.06 6.17
C VAL A 101 -12.94 1.67 7.27
N ALA A 102 -12.91 0.38 7.60
CA ALA A 102 -11.88 -0.18 8.47
C ALA A 102 -10.67 -0.59 7.63
N GLY A 103 -9.49 -0.46 8.20
CA GLY A 103 -8.25 -0.98 7.64
C GLY A 103 -7.60 -1.96 8.60
N ALA A 104 -7.04 -3.05 8.09
CA ALA A 104 -6.21 -3.97 8.83
C ALA A 104 -4.91 -4.20 8.06
N HIS A 105 -3.78 -4.15 8.76
CA HIS A 105 -2.47 -4.43 8.18
C HIS A 105 -1.67 -5.35 9.09
N VAL A 106 -1.05 -6.38 8.50
CA VAL A 106 -0.09 -7.25 9.21
C VAL A 106 1.30 -7.02 8.64
N ALA A 107 2.16 -6.44 9.46
CA ALA A 107 3.60 -6.33 9.21
C ALA A 107 4.35 -7.48 9.89
N VAL A 108 5.67 -7.56 9.69
CA VAL A 108 6.50 -8.59 10.32
C VAL A 108 6.55 -8.44 11.86
N ALA A 109 6.60 -7.22 12.36
CA ALA A 109 6.80 -6.93 13.78
C ALA A 109 5.53 -6.51 14.53
N HIS A 110 4.47 -6.10 13.83
CA HIS A 110 3.26 -5.56 14.44
C HIS A 110 2.05 -5.70 13.50
N SER A 111 0.87 -5.55 14.08
CA SER A 111 -0.38 -5.43 13.34
C SER A 111 -1.02 -4.07 13.62
N THR A 112 -1.78 -3.55 12.66
CA THR A 112 -2.46 -2.27 12.75
C THR A 112 -3.92 -2.46 12.35
N VAL A 113 -4.84 -1.91 13.15
CA VAL A 113 -6.24 -1.71 12.80
C VAL A 113 -6.48 -0.21 12.70
N SER A 114 -7.23 0.25 11.72
CA SER A 114 -7.48 1.68 11.49
C SER A 114 -8.91 1.96 11.06
N LEU A 115 -9.33 3.20 11.25
CA LEU A 115 -10.54 3.76 10.65
C LEU A 115 -10.14 4.90 9.71
N MET A 116 -10.75 4.94 8.54
CA MET A 116 -10.46 5.92 7.51
C MET A 116 -11.75 6.50 6.95
N ASP A 117 -11.80 7.81 6.73
CA ASP A 117 -12.92 8.46 6.08
C ASP A 117 -12.89 8.28 4.55
N LEU A 118 -13.97 8.67 3.86
CA LEU A 118 -14.09 8.49 2.42
C LEU A 118 -13.11 9.36 1.60
N ARG A 119 -12.42 10.33 2.23
CA ARG A 119 -11.34 11.11 1.60
C ARG A 119 -9.95 10.53 1.85
N GLY A 120 -9.87 9.34 2.46
CA GLY A 120 -8.60 8.67 2.71
C GLY A 120 -7.86 9.18 3.94
N ARG A 121 -8.50 9.99 4.81
CA ARG A 121 -7.90 10.44 6.06
C ARG A 121 -8.05 9.37 7.12
N VAL A 122 -6.93 8.97 7.73
CA VAL A 122 -6.94 8.10 8.92
C VAL A 122 -7.54 8.88 10.10
N VAL A 123 -8.63 8.36 10.64
CA VAL A 123 -9.38 8.95 11.77
C VAL A 123 -8.82 8.42 13.08
N ALA A 124 -8.49 7.13 13.12
CA ALA A 124 -7.93 6.45 14.28
C ALA A 124 -7.10 5.25 13.83
N GLU A 125 -6.10 4.88 14.61
CA GLU A 125 -5.34 3.65 14.43
C GLU A 125 -4.99 3.03 15.80
N ASP A 126 -5.02 1.70 15.85
CA ASP A 126 -4.50 0.89 16.94
C ASP A 126 -3.39 -0.01 16.37
N ARG A 127 -2.16 0.25 16.80
CA ARG A 127 -0.96 -0.48 16.40
C ARG A 127 -0.43 -1.28 17.57
N GLN A 128 -0.34 -2.60 17.40
CA GLN A 128 0.14 -3.49 18.44
C GLN A 128 1.32 -4.34 17.95
N PRO A 129 2.40 -4.43 18.72
CA PRO A 129 3.50 -5.35 18.41
C PRO A 129 3.01 -6.78 18.52
N HIS A 130 3.52 -7.67 17.68
CA HIS A 130 3.27 -9.09 17.83
C HIS A 130 3.90 -9.58 19.14
N ALA A 131 3.20 -10.42 19.90
CA ALA A 131 3.75 -11.14 21.04
C ALA A 131 4.81 -12.14 20.53
N LEU A 132 6.01 -11.64 20.30
CA LEU A 132 7.18 -12.45 20.02
C LEU A 132 7.63 -12.99 21.36
N GLY A 133 7.65 -14.34 21.52
CA GLY A 133 8.19 -14.96 22.71
C GLY A 133 9.56 -14.36 23.06
N ALA A 134 9.89 -14.28 24.32
CA ALA A 134 10.95 -13.63 25.12
C ALA A 134 12.31 -13.21 24.51
N THR A 135 12.41 -13.10 23.20
CA THR A 135 13.63 -12.71 22.47
C THR A 135 13.25 -11.65 21.43
N GLY A 136 13.05 -10.42 21.80
CA GLY A 136 12.88 -9.17 21.04
C GLY A 136 12.40 -9.23 19.59
N PRO A 137 11.89 -8.12 19.01
CA PRO A 137 11.32 -8.07 17.65
C PRO A 137 12.28 -8.49 16.53
N TYR A 138 13.56 -8.64 16.82
CA TYR A 138 14.62 -9.07 15.91
C TYR A 138 15.30 -10.39 16.29
N ALA A 139 14.75 -11.19 17.22
CA ALA A 139 15.30 -12.53 17.49
C ALA A 139 15.24 -13.46 16.28
N THR A 140 14.42 -13.15 15.29
CA THR A 140 14.47 -13.69 13.92
C THR A 140 15.69 -13.18 13.12
N VAL A 141 16.45 -12.24 13.63
CA VAL A 141 17.71 -11.74 13.03
C VAL A 141 18.72 -12.86 12.82
N LEU A 142 18.64 -13.95 13.59
CA LEU A 142 19.59 -15.06 13.56
C LEU A 142 19.10 -16.29 12.77
N GLY A 143 18.18 -16.13 11.79
CA GLY A 143 17.83 -17.21 10.85
C GLY A 143 16.90 -18.31 11.42
N ARG A 144 16.33 -18.12 12.59
CA ARG A 144 15.30 -19.00 13.12
C ARG A 144 13.92 -18.51 12.68
N SER A 145 13.16 -19.34 11.96
CA SER A 145 11.71 -19.14 11.80
C SER A 145 11.11 -18.78 13.15
N PRO A 146 10.21 -17.79 13.25
CA PRO A 146 9.57 -17.45 14.51
C PRO A 146 8.70 -18.63 14.95
N ARG A 147 9.29 -19.54 15.73
CA ARG A 147 8.50 -20.51 16.48
C ARG A 147 7.85 -19.73 17.61
N GLY A 148 6.63 -19.24 17.37
CA GLY A 148 5.90 -18.49 18.39
C GLY A 148 5.07 -17.31 17.85
N LEU A 149 5.09 -17.00 16.56
CA LEU A 149 4.03 -16.18 15.98
C LEU A 149 2.71 -16.93 16.08
N SER A 150 1.68 -16.25 16.57
CA SER A 150 0.31 -16.76 16.51
C SER A 150 0.03 -17.24 15.09
N SER A 151 -0.67 -18.37 14.94
CA SER A 151 -1.05 -18.85 13.60
C SER A 151 -1.74 -17.73 12.82
N GLY A 152 -1.62 -17.71 11.49
CA GLY A 152 -2.30 -16.69 10.68
C GLY A 152 -3.75 -16.44 11.08
N PRO A 153 -4.58 -17.50 11.25
CA PRO A 153 -5.95 -17.36 11.74
C PRO A 153 -6.08 -16.73 13.13
N ALA A 154 -5.17 -17.00 14.07
CA ALA A 154 -5.23 -16.41 15.40
C ALA A 154 -4.92 -14.90 15.36
N LEU A 155 -3.93 -14.49 14.58
CA LEU A 155 -3.58 -13.08 14.40
C LEU A 155 -4.69 -12.31 13.68
N LEU A 156 -5.37 -12.93 12.71
CA LEU A 156 -6.50 -12.30 12.02
C LEU A 156 -7.71 -12.11 12.94
N ARG A 157 -7.96 -13.07 13.85
CA ARG A 157 -9.02 -12.90 14.87
C ARG A 157 -8.68 -11.80 15.87
N ASP A 158 -7.44 -11.72 16.32
CA ASP A 158 -7.00 -10.60 17.18
C ASP A 158 -7.24 -9.25 16.52
N LEU A 159 -6.96 -9.10 15.23
CA LEU A 159 -7.30 -7.88 14.47
C LEU A 159 -8.81 -7.59 14.48
N ALA A 160 -9.62 -8.63 14.27
CA ALA A 160 -11.07 -8.51 14.26
C ALA A 160 -11.62 -8.12 15.65
N ASP A 161 -11.06 -8.68 16.71
CA ASP A 161 -11.47 -8.43 18.11
C ASP A 161 -11.17 -7.00 18.57
N ARG A 162 -10.17 -6.34 17.98
CA ARG A 162 -9.80 -4.94 18.27
C ARG A 162 -10.68 -3.91 17.55
N LEU A 163 -11.26 -4.27 16.41
CA LEU A 163 -12.04 -3.35 15.58
C LEU A 163 -13.28 -2.76 16.30
N PRO A 164 -14.12 -3.54 17.01
CA PRO A 164 -15.31 -3.00 17.69
C PRO A 164 -14.98 -1.88 18.67
N ARG A 165 -13.92 -2.04 19.46
CA ARG A 165 -13.47 -1.03 20.40
C ARG A 165 -13.04 0.26 19.69
N LEU A 166 -12.25 0.14 18.61
CA LEU A 166 -11.81 1.29 17.83
C LEU A 166 -13.00 2.04 17.21
N VAL A 167 -14.02 1.29 16.76
CA VAL A 167 -15.26 1.86 16.22
C VAL A 167 -16.04 2.58 17.33
N GLU A 168 -16.23 1.97 18.49
CA GLU A 168 -16.95 2.57 19.62
C GLU A 168 -16.30 3.89 20.06
N GLU A 169 -14.97 3.93 20.16
CA GLU A 169 -14.24 5.10 20.63
C GLU A 169 -14.13 6.23 19.58
N HIS A 170 -14.11 5.91 18.27
CA HIS A 170 -13.72 6.90 17.26
C HIS A 170 -14.67 7.06 16.07
N ALA A 171 -15.66 6.19 15.89
CA ALA A 171 -16.56 6.33 14.73
C ALA A 171 -17.49 7.54 14.84
N ALA A 172 -17.77 8.03 16.04
CA ALA A 172 -18.65 9.20 16.26
C ALA A 172 -20.01 9.07 15.52
N GLY A 173 -20.65 7.89 15.61
CA GLY A 173 -21.93 7.59 14.96
C GLY A 173 -21.85 7.26 13.46
N ARG A 174 -20.67 7.29 12.85
CA ARG A 174 -20.48 6.89 11.45
C ARG A 174 -20.50 5.37 11.30
N THR A 175 -21.01 4.89 10.16
CA THR A 175 -21.09 3.47 9.84
C THR A 175 -19.83 3.00 9.10
N VAL A 176 -19.29 1.84 9.50
CA VAL A 176 -18.18 1.19 8.79
C VAL A 176 -18.74 0.37 7.64
N LEU A 177 -18.34 0.70 6.39
CA LEU A 177 -18.85 0.05 5.17
C LEU A 177 -18.20 -1.29 4.87
N ALA A 178 -16.91 -1.39 5.10
CA ALA A 178 -16.12 -2.57 4.76
C ALA A 178 -14.80 -2.58 5.52
N LEU A 179 -14.13 -3.73 5.52
CA LEU A 179 -12.77 -3.90 6.02
C LEU A 179 -11.82 -4.15 4.85
N GLY A 180 -10.78 -3.34 4.73
CA GLY A 180 -9.66 -3.59 3.83
C GLY A 180 -8.51 -4.25 4.59
N PHE A 181 -7.95 -5.31 4.04
CA PHE A 181 -6.77 -5.98 4.60
C PHE A 181 -5.58 -5.84 3.66
N ALA A 182 -4.42 -5.47 4.20
CA ALA A 182 -3.17 -5.39 3.47
C ALA A 182 -2.02 -6.09 4.19
N THR A 183 -1.11 -6.70 3.44
CA THR A 183 0.16 -7.25 3.95
C THR A 183 1.20 -7.29 2.83
N GLY A 184 2.46 -7.58 3.16
CA GLY A 184 3.52 -7.75 2.18
C GLY A 184 3.44 -9.05 1.37
N HIS A 185 4.35 -9.16 0.40
CA HIS A 185 4.52 -10.34 -0.45
C HIS A 185 3.31 -10.64 -1.34
N ARG A 186 3.03 -11.95 -1.57
CA ARG A 186 2.09 -12.40 -2.60
C ARG A 186 0.67 -12.57 -2.05
N VAL A 187 -0.20 -11.70 -2.48
CA VAL A 187 -1.63 -11.69 -2.11
C VAL A 187 -2.48 -11.79 -3.37
N ASP A 188 -3.43 -12.72 -3.36
CA ASP A 188 -4.45 -12.86 -4.40
C ASP A 188 -5.73 -12.12 -3.97
N PRO A 189 -6.00 -10.93 -4.54
CA PRO A 189 -7.18 -10.15 -4.16
C PRO A 189 -8.49 -10.78 -4.65
N ALA A 190 -8.47 -11.55 -5.72
CA ALA A 190 -9.67 -12.20 -6.24
C ALA A 190 -10.10 -13.37 -5.33
N ALA A 191 -9.15 -14.21 -4.95
CA ALA A 191 -9.40 -15.29 -4.00
C ALA A 191 -9.56 -14.79 -2.54
N GLY A 192 -9.02 -13.61 -2.20
CA GLY A 192 -9.00 -13.10 -0.82
C GLY A 192 -7.99 -13.82 0.08
N VAL A 193 -6.87 -14.25 -0.51
CA VAL A 193 -5.90 -15.16 0.12
C VAL A 193 -4.51 -14.53 0.13
N VAL A 194 -3.81 -14.64 1.26
CA VAL A 194 -2.35 -14.45 1.30
C VAL A 194 -1.72 -15.74 0.81
N VAL A 195 -1.27 -15.72 -0.44
CA VAL A 195 -0.68 -16.91 -1.10
C VAL A 195 0.64 -17.29 -0.45
N GLU A 196 1.46 -16.29 -0.12
CA GLU A 196 2.74 -16.54 0.54
C GLU A 196 3.26 -15.28 1.24
N HIS A 197 3.64 -15.43 2.51
CA HIS A 197 4.38 -14.43 3.29
C HIS A 197 5.47 -15.12 4.13
N PRO A 198 6.70 -15.30 3.60
CA PRO A 198 7.74 -16.12 4.24
C PRO A 198 8.12 -15.67 5.65
N HIS A 199 8.15 -14.36 5.89
CA HIS A 199 8.52 -13.80 7.21
C HIS A 199 7.46 -14.06 8.29
N LEU A 200 6.18 -14.25 7.93
CA LEU A 200 5.11 -14.64 8.84
C LEU A 200 4.89 -16.17 8.87
N GLY A 201 5.55 -16.89 7.97
CA GLY A 201 5.32 -18.33 7.80
C GLY A 201 3.93 -18.65 7.23
N TRP A 202 3.30 -17.70 6.57
CA TRP A 202 1.97 -17.85 6.00
C TRP A 202 2.04 -18.44 4.59
N ARG A 203 1.13 -19.39 4.33
CA ARG A 203 0.91 -19.99 3.03
C ARG A 203 -0.57 -20.30 2.87
N ASP A 204 -1.15 -19.82 1.77
CA ASP A 204 -2.55 -20.01 1.38
C ASP A 204 -3.55 -19.70 2.51
N VAL A 205 -3.34 -18.56 3.21
CA VAL A 205 -4.19 -18.14 4.33
C VAL A 205 -5.45 -17.44 3.80
N PRO A 206 -6.66 -17.97 4.07
CA PRO A 206 -7.93 -17.44 3.54
C PRO A 206 -8.40 -16.22 4.37
N VAL A 207 -7.73 -15.10 4.18
CA VAL A 207 -7.91 -13.88 4.99
C VAL A 207 -9.34 -13.34 4.90
N ARG A 208 -9.91 -13.29 3.67
CA ARG A 208 -11.28 -12.79 3.47
C ARG A 208 -12.27 -13.57 4.31
N GLU A 209 -12.29 -14.88 4.17
CA GLU A 209 -13.23 -15.77 4.88
C GLU A 209 -13.13 -15.62 6.39
N ILE A 210 -11.90 -15.58 6.93
CA ILE A 210 -11.66 -15.48 8.37
C ILE A 210 -12.17 -14.12 8.90
N LEU A 211 -11.83 -13.02 8.22
CA LEU A 211 -12.20 -11.68 8.66
C LEU A 211 -13.69 -11.38 8.43
N GLU A 212 -14.30 -11.84 7.33
CA GLU A 212 -15.77 -11.72 7.12
C GLU A 212 -16.54 -12.47 8.19
N THR A 213 -16.11 -13.68 8.52
CA THR A 213 -16.73 -14.48 9.59
C THR A 213 -16.62 -13.79 10.96
N ALA A 214 -15.47 -13.20 11.24
CA ALA A 214 -15.20 -12.60 12.55
C ALA A 214 -15.83 -11.19 12.72
N THR A 215 -15.92 -10.40 11.65
CA THR A 215 -16.37 -9.00 11.74
C THR A 215 -17.79 -8.77 11.22
N GLY A 216 -18.32 -9.67 10.39
CA GLY A 216 -19.59 -9.46 9.68
C GLY A 216 -19.54 -8.38 8.59
N LEU A 217 -18.37 -7.80 8.30
CA LEU A 217 -18.17 -6.78 7.29
C LEU A 217 -17.74 -7.41 5.96
N PRO A 218 -18.09 -6.83 4.81
CA PRO A 218 -17.43 -7.17 3.55
C PRO A 218 -15.93 -6.94 3.64
N VAL A 219 -15.10 -7.90 3.18
CA VAL A 219 -13.65 -7.83 3.30
C VAL A 219 -12.97 -7.82 1.93
N HIS A 220 -12.14 -6.82 1.72
CA HIS A 220 -11.27 -6.69 0.55
C HIS A 220 -9.82 -6.92 0.96
N VAL A 221 -9.07 -7.67 0.13
CA VAL A 221 -7.71 -8.10 0.46
C VAL A 221 -6.76 -7.70 -0.67
N ASP A 222 -5.60 -7.11 -0.35
CA ASP A 222 -4.57 -6.85 -1.35
C ASP A 222 -3.15 -6.80 -0.73
N SER A 223 -2.11 -6.71 -1.57
CA SER A 223 -0.76 -6.44 -1.07
C SER A 223 -0.62 -4.97 -0.66
N HIS A 224 0.21 -4.70 0.34
CA HIS A 224 0.38 -3.33 0.83
C HIS A 224 0.96 -2.39 -0.23
N SER A 225 1.85 -2.86 -1.11
CA SER A 225 2.40 -2.04 -2.18
C SER A 225 1.33 -1.61 -3.19
N ARG A 226 0.43 -2.53 -3.59
CA ARG A 226 -0.69 -2.18 -4.47
C ARG A 226 -1.73 -1.31 -3.78
N ALA A 227 -2.00 -1.58 -2.50
CA ALA A 227 -2.90 -0.75 -1.69
C ALA A 227 -2.40 0.68 -1.56
N LEU A 228 -1.11 0.88 -1.29
CA LEU A 228 -0.49 2.20 -1.22
C LEU A 228 -0.41 2.89 -2.58
N ALA A 229 -0.10 2.16 -3.65
CA ALA A 229 -0.17 2.73 -5.00
C ALA A 229 -1.60 3.19 -5.34
N ARG A 230 -2.62 2.44 -4.90
CA ARG A 230 -4.01 2.86 -5.04
C ARG A 230 -4.35 4.08 -4.16
N ALA A 231 -3.80 4.16 -2.95
CA ALA A 231 -3.93 5.34 -2.10
C ALA A 231 -3.33 6.59 -2.76
N GLU A 232 -2.12 6.49 -3.33
CA GLU A 232 -1.49 7.58 -4.07
C GLU A 232 -2.33 8.00 -5.28
N GLN A 233 -2.94 7.06 -6.00
CA GLN A 233 -3.85 7.36 -7.11
C GLN A 233 -5.13 8.08 -6.67
N LEU A 234 -5.68 7.74 -5.51
CA LEU A 234 -6.94 8.30 -5.02
C LEU A 234 -6.74 9.61 -4.24
N PHE A 235 -5.70 9.66 -3.41
CA PHE A 235 -5.56 10.70 -2.38
C PHE A 235 -4.21 11.43 -2.43
N GLY A 236 -3.25 10.92 -3.23
CA GLY A 236 -1.93 11.53 -3.40
C GLY A 236 -1.91 12.68 -4.40
N GLU A 237 -0.73 13.11 -4.79
CA GLU A 237 -0.52 14.14 -5.80
C GLU A 237 -1.18 13.77 -7.13
N ALA A 238 -1.76 14.74 -7.85
CA ALA A 238 -2.51 14.49 -9.10
C ALA A 238 -1.64 13.80 -10.18
N SER A 239 -0.35 14.08 -10.20
CA SER A 239 0.63 13.48 -11.11
C SER A 239 0.84 11.98 -10.91
N THR A 240 0.45 11.41 -9.76
CA THR A 240 0.67 9.99 -9.46
C THR A 240 -0.42 9.05 -9.99
N ARG A 241 -1.46 9.59 -10.67
CA ARG A 241 -2.71 8.86 -10.94
C ARG A 241 -2.75 8.03 -12.20
N VAL A 242 -1.94 8.33 -13.20
CA VAL A 242 -2.07 7.69 -14.53
C VAL A 242 -1.08 6.56 -14.72
N SER A 243 0.22 6.83 -14.62
CA SER A 243 1.27 5.83 -14.75
C SER A 243 2.22 5.94 -13.57
N THR A 244 2.20 4.93 -12.70
CA THR A 244 2.91 4.99 -11.42
C THR A 244 3.63 3.69 -11.13
N VAL A 245 4.86 3.78 -10.66
CA VAL A 245 5.55 2.71 -9.93
C VAL A 245 5.61 3.12 -8.47
N LEU A 246 5.24 2.22 -7.56
CA LEU A 246 5.48 2.39 -6.14
C LEU A 246 6.50 1.35 -5.70
N LEU A 247 7.58 1.82 -5.05
CA LEU A 247 8.61 0.98 -4.44
C LEU A 247 8.51 1.09 -2.92
N PHE A 248 8.10 0.00 -2.27
CA PHE A 248 8.02 -0.12 -0.82
C PHE A 248 9.31 -0.75 -0.26
N VAL A 249 9.96 -0.07 0.69
CA VAL A 249 11.20 -0.53 1.33
C VAL A 249 11.07 -0.42 2.85
N GLY A 250 10.66 -1.52 3.46
CA GLY A 250 10.47 -1.67 4.91
C GLY A 250 11.11 -2.96 5.42
N ALA A 251 10.39 -3.67 6.29
CA ALA A 251 10.76 -5.02 6.71
C ALA A 251 10.74 -6.01 5.53
N VAL A 252 9.83 -5.78 4.58
CA VAL A 252 9.80 -6.42 3.26
C VAL A 252 10.02 -5.39 2.16
N VAL A 253 10.43 -5.84 0.98
CA VAL A 253 10.66 -4.99 -0.19
C VAL A 253 9.77 -5.48 -1.33
N ASP A 254 8.82 -4.65 -1.72
CA ASP A 254 7.85 -4.95 -2.76
C ASP A 254 7.65 -3.74 -3.66
N ALA A 255 7.12 -3.95 -4.87
CA ALA A 255 6.70 -2.87 -5.75
C ALA A 255 5.27 -3.07 -6.24
N ALA A 256 4.69 -2.01 -6.77
CA ALA A 256 3.43 -2.06 -7.49
C ALA A 256 3.53 -1.22 -8.77
N PHE A 257 2.83 -1.64 -9.79
CA PHE A 257 2.83 -0.99 -11.10
C PHE A 257 1.40 -0.67 -11.51
N ALA A 258 1.15 0.57 -11.85
CA ALA A 258 -0.10 1.01 -12.45
C ALA A 258 0.17 1.64 -13.81
N SER A 259 -0.65 1.31 -14.80
CA SER A 259 -0.64 1.93 -16.12
C SER A 259 -2.06 2.29 -16.50
N SER A 260 -2.25 3.53 -16.97
CA SER A 260 -3.59 4.06 -17.28
C SER A 260 -4.58 3.91 -16.12
N GLY A 261 -4.11 4.11 -14.89
CA GLY A 261 -4.89 3.98 -13.66
C GLY A 261 -5.18 2.53 -13.22
N ASN A 262 -4.77 1.53 -14.00
CA ASN A 262 -5.02 0.12 -13.69
C ASN A 262 -3.81 -0.54 -13.04
N MET A 263 -4.04 -1.20 -11.91
CA MET A 263 -3.02 -1.94 -11.18
C MET A 263 -2.67 -3.26 -11.88
N HIS A 264 -1.38 -3.50 -12.12
CA HIS A 264 -0.90 -4.74 -12.72
C HIS A 264 -0.68 -5.82 -11.66
N LEU A 265 -1.45 -6.90 -11.70
CA LEU A 265 -1.34 -8.01 -10.75
C LEU A 265 -0.46 -9.15 -11.25
N GLY A 266 -0.40 -9.35 -12.55
CA GLY A 266 0.15 -10.57 -13.15
C GLY A 266 -0.75 -11.80 -12.94
N PRO A 267 -0.54 -12.88 -13.70
CA PRO A 267 -1.45 -14.05 -13.70
C PRO A 267 -1.40 -14.87 -12.40
N ARG A 268 -0.46 -14.63 -11.53
CA ARG A 268 -0.29 -15.30 -10.23
C ARG A 268 -0.24 -14.30 -9.08
N SER A 269 -0.76 -13.11 -9.27
CA SER A 269 -0.71 -12.00 -8.29
C SER A 269 0.71 -11.71 -7.77
N GLY A 270 1.72 -11.96 -8.62
CA GLY A 270 3.13 -11.86 -8.26
C GLY A 270 3.86 -10.67 -8.91
N ALA A 271 3.14 -9.80 -9.62
CA ALA A 271 3.76 -8.59 -10.16
C ALA A 271 4.25 -7.69 -9.00
N GLY A 272 5.44 -7.13 -9.15
CA GLY A 272 6.06 -6.31 -8.10
C GLY A 272 6.93 -7.08 -7.09
N SER A 273 7.15 -8.37 -7.26
CA SER A 273 8.06 -9.17 -6.42
C SER A 273 9.52 -8.81 -6.69
N VAL A 274 9.94 -7.61 -6.27
CA VAL A 274 11.29 -7.05 -6.52
C VAL A 274 12.32 -7.42 -5.43
N ALA A 275 11.89 -8.06 -4.35
CA ALA A 275 12.74 -8.42 -3.21
C ALA A 275 14.05 -9.12 -3.59
N HIS A 276 14.05 -9.90 -4.67
CA HIS A 276 15.18 -10.70 -5.11
C HIS A 276 15.90 -10.15 -6.35
N LEU A 277 15.68 -8.88 -6.70
CA LEU A 277 16.48 -8.19 -7.72
C LEU A 277 17.96 -8.18 -7.29
N PRO A 278 18.89 -8.61 -8.14
CA PRO A 278 20.31 -8.54 -7.84
C PRO A 278 20.80 -7.11 -7.99
N LEU A 279 21.34 -6.52 -6.91
CA LEU A 279 21.92 -5.17 -6.95
C LEU A 279 23.40 -5.14 -7.35
N GLY A 280 23.99 -6.30 -7.65
CA GLY A 280 25.41 -6.46 -7.86
C GLY A 280 26.18 -6.43 -6.54
N SER A 281 27.34 -7.06 -6.49
CA SER A 281 28.26 -7.03 -5.34
C SER A 281 28.98 -5.69 -5.27
N GLY A 282 28.32 -4.69 -4.73
CA GLY A 282 28.90 -3.36 -4.54
C GLY A 282 29.58 -3.23 -3.17
N GLY A 283 30.66 -3.95 -2.95
CA GLY A 283 31.48 -3.73 -1.75
C GLY A 283 32.04 -5.01 -1.16
N SER A 284 33.26 -4.90 -0.66
CA SER A 284 34.12 -5.91 -0.02
C SER A 284 33.70 -6.39 1.37
N GLY A 285 32.43 -6.30 1.73
CA GLY A 285 31.87 -6.91 2.94
C GLY A 285 30.95 -8.04 2.53
N GLY A 286 31.09 -9.22 3.11
CA GLY A 286 30.37 -10.44 2.77
C GLY A 286 28.89 -10.20 2.54
N ALA A 287 28.40 -10.41 1.31
CA ALA A 287 27.01 -10.25 0.96
C ALA A 287 26.18 -11.27 1.73
N GLU A 288 25.16 -10.78 2.47
CA GLU A 288 24.31 -11.64 3.27
C GLU A 288 23.51 -12.63 2.42
N PRO A 289 23.38 -13.87 2.88
CA PRO A 289 22.46 -14.81 2.25
C PRO A 289 21.02 -14.32 2.38
N CYS A 290 20.33 -14.24 1.27
CA CYS A 290 18.89 -14.00 1.23
C CYS A 290 18.14 -15.28 1.58
N SER A 291 16.90 -15.15 2.06
CA SER A 291 16.00 -16.30 2.29
C SER A 291 15.77 -17.17 1.04
N CYS A 292 16.01 -16.63 -0.16
CA CYS A 292 15.96 -17.38 -1.41
C CYS A 292 17.24 -18.22 -1.70
N GLY A 293 18.23 -18.20 -0.82
CA GLY A 293 19.50 -18.92 -0.95
C GLY A 293 20.57 -18.19 -1.78
N ARG A 294 20.27 -17.03 -2.37
CA ARG A 294 21.23 -16.18 -3.11
C ARG A 294 21.79 -15.09 -2.21
N THR A 295 22.84 -14.44 -2.66
CA THR A 295 23.44 -13.24 -2.00
C THR A 295 23.21 -11.99 -2.87
N GLY A 296 23.25 -10.80 -2.27
CA GLY A 296 23.13 -9.52 -2.98
C GLY A 296 21.72 -9.21 -3.50
N CYS A 297 20.70 -9.85 -2.96
CA CYS A 297 19.31 -9.50 -3.26
C CYS A 297 18.93 -8.16 -2.63
N LEU A 298 18.07 -7.38 -3.28
CA LEU A 298 17.57 -6.10 -2.78
C LEU A 298 17.07 -6.23 -1.33
N GLN A 299 16.21 -7.21 -1.02
CA GLN A 299 15.70 -7.48 0.33
C GLN A 299 16.80 -7.66 1.38
N SER A 300 17.84 -8.44 1.09
CA SER A 300 18.93 -8.70 2.04
C SER A 300 19.84 -7.50 2.25
N GLU A 301 19.81 -6.55 1.31
CA GLU A 301 20.65 -5.35 1.35
C GLU A 301 19.95 -4.13 1.97
N VAL A 302 18.64 -3.95 1.77
CA VAL A 302 17.97 -2.71 2.16
C VAL A 302 16.84 -2.86 3.18
N SER A 303 16.46 -4.08 3.59
CA SER A 303 15.40 -4.25 4.60
C SER A 303 15.76 -3.64 5.95
N GLU A 304 14.76 -3.34 6.76
CA GLU A 304 14.93 -2.86 8.14
C GLU A 304 15.86 -3.78 8.93
N ARG A 305 15.70 -5.09 8.77
CA ARG A 305 16.57 -6.11 9.40
C ARG A 305 18.03 -5.95 8.94
N ALA A 306 18.27 -5.74 7.65
CA ALA A 306 19.62 -5.54 7.14
C ALA A 306 20.29 -4.28 7.73
N MET A 307 19.48 -3.23 7.94
CA MET A 307 19.95 -1.99 8.54
C MET A 307 20.38 -2.17 10.01
N VAL A 308 19.52 -2.79 10.83
CA VAL A 308 19.82 -3.06 12.26
C VAL A 308 21.06 -3.94 12.41
N ARG A 309 21.19 -4.96 11.56
CA ARG A 309 22.41 -5.80 11.57
C ARG A 309 23.67 -4.99 11.25
N ARG A 310 23.64 -4.20 10.16
CA ARG A 310 24.80 -3.36 9.79
C ARG A 310 25.14 -2.32 10.84
N ALA A 311 24.14 -1.80 11.54
CA ALA A 311 24.38 -0.93 12.70
C ALA A 311 25.17 -1.66 13.78
N ALA A 312 24.79 -2.89 14.12
CA ALA A 312 25.51 -3.71 15.09
C ALA A 312 26.94 -4.04 14.63
N GLU A 313 27.16 -4.35 13.34
CA GLU A 313 28.48 -4.58 12.75
C GLU A 313 29.41 -3.34 12.85
N GLN A 314 28.82 -2.14 12.91
CA GLN A 314 29.54 -0.88 13.09
C GLN A 314 29.60 -0.42 14.56
N GLY A 315 29.19 -1.26 15.50
CA GLY A 315 29.18 -0.96 16.94
C GLY A 315 28.05 0.00 17.37
N LEU A 316 27.00 0.16 16.53
CA LEU A 316 25.77 0.84 16.89
C LEU A 316 24.75 -0.19 17.38
N PHE A 317 24.61 -0.33 18.69
CA PHE A 317 23.67 -1.28 19.28
C PHE A 317 22.31 -0.62 19.48
N VAL A 318 21.39 -0.88 18.55
CA VAL A 318 20.01 -0.41 18.58
C VAL A 318 19.05 -1.60 18.68
N GLY A 319 17.98 -1.46 19.45
CA GLY A 319 16.97 -2.49 19.63
C GLY A 319 16.00 -2.59 18.45
N SER A 320 15.95 -1.56 17.59
CA SER A 320 14.99 -1.49 16.49
C SER A 320 15.46 -0.60 15.34
N PHE A 321 14.83 -0.77 14.18
CA PHE A 321 15.01 0.14 13.04
C PHE A 321 14.51 1.56 13.37
N ALA A 322 13.45 1.69 14.18
CA ALA A 322 12.95 3.00 14.61
C ALA A 322 14.01 3.75 15.45
N GLU A 323 14.65 3.08 16.42
CA GLU A 323 15.74 3.68 17.20
C GLU A 323 16.93 4.09 16.32
N LEU A 324 17.25 3.29 15.29
CA LEU A 324 18.31 3.66 14.35
C LEU A 324 17.95 4.91 13.56
N LEU A 325 16.68 5.02 13.13
CA LEU A 325 16.17 6.20 12.42
C LEU A 325 16.15 7.43 13.32
N ASP A 326 15.71 7.27 14.56
CA ASP A 326 15.70 8.37 15.56
C ASP A 326 17.12 8.84 15.85
N GLY A 327 18.11 7.95 15.92
CA GLY A 327 19.51 8.30 16.01
C GLY A 327 20.01 9.13 14.82
N ALA A 328 19.66 8.73 13.60
CA ALA A 328 20.02 9.50 12.40
C ALA A 328 19.35 10.88 12.39
N LEU A 329 18.09 10.98 12.79
CA LEU A 329 17.35 12.24 12.91
C LEU A 329 17.92 13.15 14.01
N ALA A 330 18.49 12.56 15.07
CA ALA A 330 19.20 13.29 16.13
C ALA A 330 20.64 13.71 15.74
N GLY A 331 21.09 13.36 14.53
CA GLY A 331 22.40 13.76 14.00
C GLY A 331 23.53 12.77 14.25
N ASP A 332 23.25 11.50 14.60
CA ASP A 332 24.31 10.47 14.63
C ASP A 332 24.78 10.21 13.20
N GLU A 333 26.02 10.63 12.90
CA GLU A 333 26.60 10.54 11.55
C GLU A 333 26.77 9.09 11.07
N ARG A 334 26.99 8.12 11.97
CA ARG A 334 27.11 6.70 11.61
C ARG A 334 25.76 6.13 11.22
N ALA A 335 24.72 6.46 12.00
CA ALA A 335 23.33 6.09 11.66
C ALA A 335 22.91 6.73 10.33
N LEU A 336 23.13 8.04 10.14
CA LEU A 336 22.86 8.74 8.89
C LEU A 336 23.62 8.12 7.71
N GLY A 337 24.90 7.76 7.89
CA GLY A 337 25.72 7.09 6.87
C GLY A 337 25.13 5.76 6.42
N LEU A 338 24.50 4.99 7.32
CA LEU A 338 23.77 3.77 6.98
C LEU A 338 22.53 4.05 6.13
N PHE A 339 21.75 5.07 6.49
CA PHE A 339 20.57 5.49 5.70
C PHE A 339 20.96 6.01 4.32
N ARG A 340 22.01 6.81 4.20
CA ARG A 340 22.53 7.28 2.92
C ARG A 340 22.99 6.13 2.03
N ARG A 341 23.72 5.15 2.57
CA ARG A 341 24.09 3.93 1.84
C ARG A 341 22.85 3.16 1.37
N ARG A 342 21.82 3.01 2.23
CA ARG A 342 20.55 2.39 1.86
C ARG A 342 19.89 3.15 0.72
N ALA A 343 19.84 4.47 0.77
CA ALA A 343 19.28 5.33 -0.26
C ALA A 343 19.92 5.10 -1.64
N LEU A 344 21.25 4.98 -1.70
CA LEU A 344 21.95 4.62 -2.95
C LEU A 344 21.53 3.25 -3.49
N LEU A 345 21.35 2.25 -2.62
CA LEU A 345 20.91 0.91 -3.06
C LEU A 345 19.45 0.91 -3.54
N VAL A 346 18.58 1.66 -2.87
CA VAL A 346 17.21 1.87 -3.29
C VAL A 346 17.16 2.64 -4.62
N GLY A 347 18.03 3.64 -4.80
CA GLY A 347 18.18 4.39 -6.05
C GLY A 347 18.56 3.50 -7.25
N ARG A 348 19.40 2.47 -7.04
CA ARG A 348 19.71 1.47 -8.07
C ARG A 348 18.49 0.67 -8.50
N ALA A 349 17.70 0.23 -7.53
CA ALA A 349 16.46 -0.48 -7.81
C ALA A 349 15.44 0.44 -8.51
N ALA A 350 15.32 1.69 -8.04
CA ALA A 350 14.44 2.69 -8.64
C ALA A 350 14.82 2.96 -10.11
N ALA A 351 16.09 3.13 -10.43
CA ALA A 351 16.55 3.33 -11.81
C ALA A 351 16.16 2.15 -12.73
N LEU A 352 16.33 0.91 -12.25
CA LEU A 352 15.90 -0.27 -13.01
C LEU A 352 14.39 -0.29 -13.26
N LEU A 353 13.60 0.10 -12.26
CA LEU A 353 12.15 0.14 -12.39
C LEU A 353 11.69 1.26 -13.33
N LEU A 354 12.35 2.41 -13.31
CA LEU A 354 12.10 3.50 -14.24
C LEU A 354 12.39 3.06 -15.69
N ASP A 355 13.54 2.45 -15.93
CA ASP A 355 13.92 1.99 -17.27
C ASP A 355 13.03 0.84 -17.79
N MET A 356 12.44 0.03 -16.89
CA MET A 356 11.56 -1.08 -17.28
C MET A 356 10.12 -0.67 -17.55
N PHE A 357 9.60 0.35 -16.85
CA PHE A 357 8.18 0.67 -16.85
C PHE A 357 7.85 2.07 -17.38
N ASP A 358 8.86 2.94 -17.53
CA ASP A 358 8.71 4.33 -17.98
C ASP A 358 7.49 5.04 -17.39
N PRO A 359 7.38 5.10 -16.02
CA PRO A 359 6.24 5.71 -15.37
C PRO A 359 6.39 7.24 -15.35
N GLU A 360 5.27 7.96 -15.25
CA GLU A 360 5.28 9.40 -14.97
C GLU A 360 5.91 9.71 -13.62
N VAL A 361 5.68 8.83 -12.65
CA VAL A 361 6.15 8.97 -11.27
C VAL A 361 6.54 7.62 -10.67
N LEU A 362 7.66 7.61 -9.97
CA LEU A 362 8.05 6.56 -9.05
C LEU A 362 7.92 7.06 -7.60
N VAL A 363 6.96 6.48 -6.88
CA VAL A 363 6.72 6.79 -5.46
C VAL A 363 7.60 5.87 -4.59
N VAL A 364 8.40 6.45 -3.72
CA VAL A 364 9.24 5.70 -2.78
C VAL A 364 8.62 5.73 -1.38
N VAL A 365 8.24 4.56 -0.89
CA VAL A 365 7.80 4.37 0.50
C VAL A 365 8.98 3.83 1.29
N GLU A 366 9.80 4.74 1.81
CA GLU A 366 11.03 4.44 2.55
C GLU A 366 11.25 5.49 3.63
N PRO A 367 11.34 5.10 4.92
CA PRO A 367 11.37 6.06 6.03
C PRO A 367 12.56 7.03 6.00
N GLY A 368 13.73 6.63 5.52
CA GLY A 368 14.89 7.51 5.36
C GLY A 368 14.65 8.57 4.30
N ALA A 369 14.21 8.18 3.09
CA ALA A 369 13.90 9.12 2.02
C ALA A 369 12.74 10.06 2.37
N GLY A 370 11.80 9.60 3.20
CA GLY A 370 10.66 10.42 3.64
C GLY A 370 10.98 11.40 4.79
N ARG A 371 12.07 11.20 5.54
CA ARG A 371 12.38 11.97 6.77
C ARG A 371 13.78 12.60 6.81
N LEU A 372 14.69 12.14 5.99
CA LEU A 372 16.08 12.61 5.88
C LEU A 372 16.30 13.16 4.46
N PRO A 373 16.30 14.48 4.25
CA PRO A 373 16.44 15.09 2.93
C PRO A 373 17.67 14.62 2.15
N GLU A 374 18.79 14.37 2.86
CA GLU A 374 20.02 13.86 2.26
C GLU A 374 19.85 12.48 1.63
N CYS A 375 19.00 11.63 2.24
CA CYS A 375 18.72 10.30 1.71
C CYS A 375 17.91 10.36 0.42
N LEU A 376 16.92 11.25 0.33
CA LEU A 376 16.16 11.47 -0.90
C LEU A 376 17.06 12.05 -2.00
N ALA A 377 17.94 13.00 -1.67
CA ALA A 377 18.89 13.57 -2.61
C ALA A 377 19.88 12.50 -3.12
N ASP A 378 20.45 11.67 -2.25
CA ASP A 378 21.35 10.58 -2.64
C ASP A 378 20.65 9.54 -3.53
N LEU A 379 19.39 9.21 -3.23
CA LEU A 379 18.58 8.30 -4.05
C LEU A 379 18.37 8.86 -5.46
N ARG A 380 17.95 10.13 -5.56
CA ARG A 380 17.73 10.83 -6.84
C ARG A 380 19.02 10.97 -7.64
N ALA A 381 20.14 11.29 -6.99
CA ALA A 381 21.45 11.33 -7.63
C ALA A 381 21.87 9.97 -8.21
N GLU A 382 21.57 8.86 -7.51
CA GLU A 382 21.83 7.51 -8.01
C GLU A 382 20.94 7.16 -9.19
N VAL A 383 19.65 7.59 -9.21
CA VAL A 383 18.74 7.46 -10.35
C VAL A 383 19.28 8.24 -11.55
N ALA A 384 19.62 9.52 -11.37
CA ALA A 384 20.19 10.36 -12.44
C ALA A 384 21.43 9.75 -13.10
N ARG A 385 22.24 9.04 -12.30
CA ARG A 385 23.47 8.40 -12.78
C ARG A 385 23.23 7.08 -13.53
N ARG A 386 22.10 6.40 -13.30
CA ARG A 386 21.86 5.03 -13.75
C ARG A 386 20.70 4.83 -14.69
N SER A 387 19.64 5.60 -14.55
CA SER A 387 18.49 5.49 -15.43
C SER A 387 18.80 6.11 -16.78
N TRP A 388 18.37 5.42 -17.82
CA TRP A 388 18.50 5.88 -19.20
C TRP A 388 17.31 6.76 -19.62
N VAL A 389 16.13 6.55 -19.02
CA VAL A 389 14.88 7.24 -19.41
C VAL A 389 14.50 8.39 -18.49
N CYS A 390 15.08 8.48 -17.30
CA CYS A 390 14.71 9.50 -16.32
C CYS A 390 15.54 10.77 -16.48
N ASP A 391 15.01 11.77 -17.17
CA ASP A 391 15.67 13.06 -17.39
C ASP A 391 15.60 13.98 -16.16
N ASP A 392 14.55 13.87 -15.33
CA ASP A 392 14.31 14.74 -14.16
C ASP A 392 13.93 13.91 -12.92
N PRO A 393 14.92 13.39 -12.15
CA PRO A 393 14.67 12.63 -10.95
C PRO A 393 13.96 13.42 -9.84
N GLU A 394 14.06 14.75 -9.83
CA GLU A 394 13.38 15.60 -8.82
C GLU A 394 11.86 15.54 -8.99
N ARG A 395 11.38 15.46 -10.22
CA ARG A 395 9.96 15.36 -10.53
C ARG A 395 9.48 13.91 -10.59
N THR A 396 10.33 13.01 -11.07
CA THR A 396 9.95 11.61 -11.32
C THR A 396 9.99 10.76 -10.06
N VAL A 397 10.94 11.02 -9.13
CA VAL A 397 11.10 10.24 -7.90
C VAL A 397 10.63 11.06 -6.71
N VAL A 398 9.50 10.67 -6.14
CA VAL A 398 8.86 11.38 -5.04
C VAL A 398 8.68 10.47 -3.81
N PRO A 399 8.76 11.02 -2.59
CA PRO A 399 8.37 10.28 -1.41
C PRO A 399 6.85 10.06 -1.39
N SER A 400 6.39 9.04 -0.66
CA SER A 400 4.95 8.81 -0.46
C SER A 400 4.27 10.00 0.23
N SER A 401 3.05 10.28 -0.19
CA SER A 401 2.17 11.30 0.45
C SER A 401 1.74 10.91 1.88
N PHE A 402 1.95 9.66 2.30
CA PHE A 402 1.42 9.10 3.55
C PHE A 402 2.52 8.79 4.58
N THR A 403 3.47 9.67 4.80
CA THR A 403 4.66 9.43 5.65
C THR A 403 4.34 9.15 7.13
N GLY A 404 3.20 9.57 7.65
CA GLY A 404 2.84 9.44 9.07
C GLY A 404 2.14 8.14 9.45
N SER A 405 1.33 7.56 8.55
CA SER A 405 0.44 6.40 8.82
C SER A 405 0.35 5.43 7.65
N VAL A 406 1.50 5.11 7.06
CA VAL A 406 1.63 4.28 5.84
C VAL A 406 0.84 2.98 5.93
N LEU A 407 0.96 2.24 7.04
CA LEU A 407 0.36 0.91 7.16
C LEU A 407 -1.14 0.98 7.48
N ALA A 408 -1.58 1.98 8.24
CA ALA A 408 -3.00 2.27 8.45
C ALA A 408 -3.68 2.66 7.13
N THR A 409 -3.00 3.50 6.33
CA THR A 409 -3.45 3.88 4.99
C THR A 409 -3.55 2.67 4.07
N ALA A 410 -2.57 1.77 4.07
CA ALA A 410 -2.60 0.58 3.22
C ALA A 410 -3.85 -0.27 3.45
N GLY A 411 -4.20 -0.56 4.72
CA GLY A 411 -5.41 -1.32 5.03
C GLY A 411 -6.68 -0.64 4.52
N GLY A 412 -6.91 0.63 4.90
CA GLY A 412 -8.11 1.38 4.52
C GLY A 412 -8.22 1.61 3.00
N ALA A 413 -7.11 1.84 2.32
CA ALA A 413 -7.06 2.06 0.88
C ALA A 413 -7.56 0.86 0.06
N VAL A 414 -7.42 -0.36 0.57
CA VAL A 414 -7.97 -1.56 -0.09
C VAL A 414 -9.50 -1.48 -0.17
N ALA A 415 -10.16 -1.13 0.94
CA ALA A 415 -11.62 -0.98 0.98
C ALA A 415 -12.09 0.25 0.18
N LEU A 416 -11.41 1.40 0.34
CA LEU A 416 -11.74 2.61 -0.42
C LEU A 416 -11.55 2.42 -1.92
N GLY A 417 -10.49 1.74 -2.35
CA GLY A 417 -10.28 1.41 -3.75
C GLY A 417 -11.46 0.64 -4.34
N ALA A 418 -11.99 -0.36 -3.62
CA ALA A 418 -13.16 -1.10 -4.04
C ALA A 418 -14.43 -0.22 -4.10
N LEU A 419 -14.62 0.67 -3.12
CA LEU A 419 -15.74 1.62 -3.09
C LEU A 419 -15.68 2.60 -4.27
N TYR A 420 -14.52 3.16 -4.57
CA TYR A 420 -14.35 4.10 -5.68
C TYR A 420 -14.47 3.45 -7.05
N ASP A 421 -14.13 2.15 -7.18
CA ASP A 421 -14.33 1.40 -8.43
C ASP A 421 -15.81 1.08 -8.68
N ASP A 422 -16.54 0.69 -7.61
CA ASP A 422 -17.98 0.38 -7.68
C ASP A 422 -18.77 0.94 -6.47
N PRO A 423 -19.12 2.23 -6.49
CA PRO A 423 -19.84 2.86 -5.37
C PRO A 423 -21.27 2.31 -5.14
N LEU A 424 -21.83 1.64 -6.13
CA LEU A 424 -23.18 1.06 -6.07
C LEU A 424 -23.16 -0.45 -5.80
N GLY A 425 -21.99 -1.03 -5.56
CA GLY A 425 -21.81 -2.42 -5.21
C GLY A 425 -22.56 -2.85 -3.94
N PRO A 426 -22.41 -4.11 -3.51
CA PRO A 426 -23.12 -4.69 -2.38
C PRO A 426 -22.55 -4.21 -1.03
N TRP A 427 -22.54 -2.89 -0.83
CA TRP A 427 -22.20 -2.30 0.46
C TRP A 427 -23.33 -2.52 1.47
N PRO A 428 -23.05 -2.61 2.78
CA PRO A 428 -24.08 -2.77 3.80
C PRO A 428 -25.23 -1.79 3.61
N ALA A 429 -26.45 -2.31 3.73
CA ALA A 429 -27.66 -1.49 3.60
C ALA A 429 -27.66 -0.39 4.67
N LEU A 430 -27.80 0.83 4.22
CA LEU A 430 -27.85 2.00 5.05
C LEU A 430 -29.24 2.17 5.64
N PRO A 431 -29.38 2.63 6.89
CA PRO A 431 -30.68 3.10 7.33
C PRO A 431 -31.14 4.20 6.37
N ALA A 432 -32.37 4.05 5.86
CA ALA A 432 -32.98 5.06 5.02
C ALA A 432 -32.91 6.42 5.72
N VAL A 433 -32.47 7.44 5.00
CA VAL A 433 -32.49 8.82 5.49
C VAL A 433 -33.95 9.19 5.66
N SER A 434 -34.42 9.28 6.90
CA SER A 434 -35.74 9.84 7.25
C SER A 434 -35.76 11.35 7.04
#